data_d2425cac6b69c763cda7f27f447b5385
#
_entry.id   d2425cac6b69c763cda7f27f447b5385
#
_cell.length_a   1.000
_cell.length_b   1.000
_cell.length_c   1.000
_cell.angle_alpha   90.00
_cell.angle_beta   90.00
_cell.angle_gamma   90.00
#
_symmetry.space_group_name_H-M   'P 1'
#
loop_
_entity.id
_entity.type
_entity.pdbx_description
1 polymer ?
#
loop_
_entity_poly.entity_id
_entity_poly.type
_entity_poly.pdbx_seq_one_letter_code
_entity_poly.pdbx_strand_id
1 'polypeptide(L)'
;MPQLTLGNFELSVFSDGTYPLDGGAFFGVIPKVMWSRKAAADERNYVQAGLNSLLIRTGKQNILVETGMGNKLSDRMIKFYGQPAQLLANLAAAGIAPDDIDIVINTHLHFDHCGWNTVRNKDGKIGPTFPRAKYYAPEGEWQYARKPSERDSISYIPDNYDPLVESGQMTLLKGSEEIVPGISVKTFPGHTAHMQAVIVNGRPGDKNRSGFERARLAAAPPAAPKENGALAPDIACYISDLMPTTAHIDITWGMGFDLYPLQTIESKKQYYAKAIPGKWLTVFTHDAKVPWAYVEQDESGKMVQRGV
;
A
#
# COMPACT_ATOMS: atom_id res chain seq x y z
N MET A 1 -3.12 2.75 17.34
CA MET A 1 -3.30 2.11 16.02
C MET A 1 -4.57 2.68 15.39
N PRO A 2 -4.51 3.27 14.19
CA PRO A 2 -5.69 3.77 13.48
C PRO A 2 -6.65 2.63 13.14
N GLN A 3 -7.94 2.82 13.40
CA GLN A 3 -9.00 1.84 13.13
C GLN A 3 -10.25 2.55 12.61
N LEU A 4 -10.94 1.93 11.64
CA LEU A 4 -12.13 2.48 10.99
C LEU A 4 -13.05 1.35 10.55
N THR A 5 -14.37 1.58 10.64
CA THR A 5 -15.38 0.71 10.02
C THR A 5 -15.74 1.24 8.63
N LEU A 6 -15.66 0.37 7.62
CA LEU A 6 -16.01 0.64 6.23
C LEU A 6 -17.12 -0.34 5.80
N GLY A 7 -18.37 0.05 5.93
CA GLY A 7 -19.47 -0.86 5.67
C GLY A 7 -19.40 -2.12 6.52
N ASN A 8 -19.20 -3.28 5.87
CA ASN A 8 -19.10 -4.57 6.54
C ASN A 8 -17.65 -4.95 6.95
N PHE A 9 -16.68 -4.08 6.72
CA PHE A 9 -15.27 -4.33 6.98
C PHE A 9 -14.76 -3.47 8.13
N GLU A 10 -13.83 -4.04 8.90
CA GLU A 10 -13.01 -3.29 9.85
C GLU A 10 -11.61 -3.12 9.26
N LEU A 11 -11.15 -1.89 9.18
CA LEU A 11 -9.83 -1.52 8.68
C LEU A 11 -8.93 -1.12 9.85
N SER A 12 -7.71 -1.64 9.88
CA SER A 12 -6.71 -1.26 10.89
C SER A 12 -5.33 -1.14 10.22
N VAL A 13 -4.58 -0.09 10.53
CA VAL A 13 -3.22 0.06 10.01
C VAL A 13 -2.21 -0.38 11.05
N PHE A 14 -1.36 -1.32 10.68
CA PHE A 14 -0.23 -1.81 11.46
C PHE A 14 1.07 -1.34 10.82
N SER A 15 2.00 -0.86 11.63
CA SER A 15 3.29 -0.41 11.14
C SER A 15 4.36 -1.47 11.39
N ASP A 16 5.23 -1.68 10.40
CA ASP A 16 6.50 -2.41 10.60
C ASP A 16 7.61 -1.49 11.13
N GLY A 17 7.27 -0.22 11.42
CA GLY A 17 8.16 0.83 11.89
C GLY A 17 8.41 1.89 10.83
N THR A 18 9.54 2.59 10.96
CA THR A 18 9.98 3.61 9.99
C THR A 18 11.43 3.35 9.59
N TYR A 19 11.81 3.82 8.43
CA TYR A 19 13.18 3.73 7.94
C TYR A 19 13.60 5.02 7.24
N PRO A 20 14.92 5.35 7.28
CA PRO A 20 15.43 6.56 6.66
C PRO A 20 15.55 6.39 5.15
N LEU A 21 15.02 7.37 4.39
CA LEU A 21 15.24 7.51 2.96
C LEU A 21 15.88 8.87 2.65
N ASP A 22 16.84 8.92 1.72
CA ASP A 22 17.33 10.20 1.23
C ASP A 22 16.19 10.99 0.59
N GLY A 23 16.00 12.25 1.02
CA GLY A 23 14.89 13.07 0.55
C GLY A 23 14.97 13.40 -0.94
N GLY A 24 16.17 13.43 -1.54
CA GLY A 24 16.32 13.59 -2.99
C GLY A 24 15.83 12.36 -3.74
N ALA A 25 16.14 11.17 -3.24
CA ALA A 25 15.64 9.92 -3.81
C ALA A 25 14.11 9.76 -3.60
N PHE A 26 13.62 10.15 -2.42
CA PHE A 26 12.19 10.00 -2.08
C PHE A 26 11.29 11.00 -2.82
N PHE A 27 11.78 12.20 -3.12
CA PHE A 27 11.02 13.24 -3.84
C PHE A 27 11.46 13.44 -5.29
N GLY A 28 12.46 12.69 -5.76
CA GLY A 28 12.90 12.71 -7.15
C GLY A 28 13.33 14.10 -7.63
N VAL A 29 12.69 14.55 -8.69
CA VAL A 29 12.99 15.86 -9.33
C VAL A 29 12.44 17.07 -8.58
N ILE A 30 11.69 16.88 -7.51
CA ILE A 30 11.10 18.00 -6.75
C ILE A 30 12.21 18.71 -5.94
N PRO A 31 12.37 20.01 -6.08
CA PRO A 31 13.40 20.75 -5.34
C PRO A 31 13.24 20.64 -3.82
N LYS A 32 14.37 20.48 -3.11
CA LYS A 32 14.38 20.37 -1.64
C LYS A 32 13.63 21.52 -0.95
N VAL A 33 13.78 22.75 -1.45
CA VAL A 33 13.08 23.92 -0.91
C VAL A 33 11.55 23.80 -0.94
N MET A 34 11.01 22.94 -1.79
CA MET A 34 9.57 22.66 -1.89
C MET A 34 9.18 21.50 -0.98
N TRP A 35 9.82 20.31 -1.13
CA TRP A 35 9.40 19.13 -0.39
C TRP A 35 9.73 19.19 1.11
N SER A 36 10.81 19.90 1.52
CA SER A 36 11.14 20.04 2.94
C SER A 36 10.08 20.80 3.76
N ARG A 37 9.17 21.50 3.11
CA ARG A 37 8.00 22.12 3.76
C ARG A 37 6.91 21.11 4.11
N LYS A 38 6.93 19.93 3.46
CA LYS A 38 5.94 18.86 3.67
C LYS A 38 6.53 17.69 4.48
N ALA A 39 7.82 17.41 4.33
CA ALA A 39 8.52 16.33 5.00
C ALA A 39 9.83 16.85 5.61
N ALA A 40 9.95 16.78 6.93
CA ALA A 40 11.17 17.17 7.62
C ALA A 40 12.29 16.17 7.32
N ALA A 41 13.46 16.68 6.98
CA ALA A 41 14.68 15.87 6.81
C ALA A 41 15.69 16.20 7.92
N ASP A 42 16.52 15.23 8.26
CA ASP A 42 17.67 15.42 9.14
C ASP A 42 18.83 16.14 8.44
N GLU A 43 19.94 16.34 9.15
CA GLU A 43 21.14 17.01 8.63
C GLU A 43 21.77 16.26 7.44
N ARG A 44 21.57 14.95 7.34
CA ARG A 44 22.05 14.10 6.25
C ARG A 44 21.05 13.96 5.11
N ASN A 45 19.98 14.76 5.11
CA ASN A 45 18.90 14.74 4.12
C ASN A 45 17.98 13.52 4.21
N TYR A 46 17.98 12.77 5.32
CA TYR A 46 17.06 11.66 5.48
C TYR A 46 15.70 12.12 5.97
N VAL A 47 14.66 11.60 5.34
CA VAL A 47 13.26 11.65 5.80
C VAL A 47 12.86 10.27 6.34
N GLN A 48 11.94 10.24 7.30
CA GLN A 48 11.43 8.97 7.84
C GLN A 48 10.24 8.51 7.01
N ALA A 49 10.41 7.40 6.30
CA ALA A 49 9.34 6.70 5.61
C ALA A 49 8.69 5.67 6.55
N GLY A 50 7.37 5.61 6.59
CA GLY A 50 6.61 4.59 7.31
C GLY A 50 6.60 3.26 6.56
N LEU A 51 6.23 2.20 7.26
CA LEU A 51 5.98 0.87 6.70
C LEU A 51 4.60 0.41 7.17
N ASN A 52 3.55 0.94 6.53
CA ASN A 52 2.17 0.74 6.92
C ASN A 52 1.56 -0.44 6.17
N SER A 53 1.12 -1.46 6.89
CA SER A 53 0.31 -2.56 6.38
C SER A 53 -1.14 -2.35 6.75
N LEU A 54 -2.08 -2.68 5.85
CA LEU A 54 -3.51 -2.57 6.12
C LEU A 54 -4.09 -3.95 6.43
N LEU A 55 -4.63 -4.12 7.62
CA LEU A 55 -5.44 -5.28 7.97
C LEU A 55 -6.92 -4.97 7.69
N ILE A 56 -7.56 -5.87 6.93
CA ILE A 56 -8.98 -5.83 6.60
C ILE A 56 -9.66 -7.06 7.22
N ARG A 57 -10.60 -6.83 8.14
CA ARG A 57 -11.42 -7.89 8.70
C ARG A 57 -12.78 -7.91 8.02
N THR A 58 -13.14 -9.04 7.44
CA THR A 58 -14.41 -9.20 6.72
C THR A 58 -15.50 -9.85 7.59
N GLY A 59 -15.20 -10.14 8.86
CA GLY A 59 -16.03 -10.97 9.74
C GLY A 59 -15.89 -12.47 9.48
N LYS A 60 -15.25 -12.88 8.37
CA LYS A 60 -14.94 -14.27 8.03
C LYS A 60 -13.45 -14.52 7.82
N GLN A 61 -12.73 -13.51 7.38
CA GLN A 61 -11.32 -13.58 7.00
C GLN A 61 -10.57 -12.35 7.47
N ASN A 62 -9.31 -12.53 7.80
CA ASN A 62 -8.33 -11.48 8.04
C ASN A 62 -7.42 -11.38 6.82
N ILE A 63 -7.42 -10.23 6.17
CA ILE A 63 -6.66 -9.95 4.95
C ILE A 63 -5.63 -8.89 5.26
N LEU A 64 -4.35 -9.20 5.05
CA LEU A 64 -3.26 -8.26 5.26
C LEU A 64 -2.76 -7.76 3.90
N VAL A 65 -2.74 -6.45 3.72
CA VAL A 65 -2.16 -5.78 2.55
C VAL A 65 -0.78 -5.29 2.93
N GLU A 66 0.24 -5.77 2.22
CA GLU A 66 1.66 -5.55 2.49
C GLU A 66 2.15 -6.17 3.80
N THR A 67 3.44 -6.44 3.85
CA THR A 67 4.06 -7.11 4.99
C THR A 67 5.36 -6.46 5.46
N GLY A 68 5.60 -5.18 5.13
CA GLY A 68 6.77 -4.47 5.59
C GLY A 68 8.11 -5.04 5.11
N MET A 69 9.17 -4.78 5.88
CA MET A 69 10.57 -4.98 5.47
C MET A 69 11.14 -6.37 5.84
N GLY A 70 10.58 -7.01 6.85
CA GLY A 70 10.98 -8.38 7.23
C GLY A 70 12.34 -8.49 7.93
N ASN A 71 12.90 -9.71 7.91
CA ASN A 71 14.16 -10.05 8.60
C ASN A 71 15.25 -10.62 7.68
N LYS A 72 15.19 -10.33 6.37
CA LYS A 72 16.08 -10.93 5.37
C LYS A 72 16.99 -9.93 4.66
N LEU A 73 17.04 -8.69 5.14
CA LEU A 73 17.94 -7.68 4.61
C LEU A 73 19.41 -8.12 4.76
N SER A 74 20.23 -7.79 3.78
CA SER A 74 21.68 -7.94 3.90
C SER A 74 22.26 -6.92 4.90
N ASP A 75 23.43 -7.21 5.48
CA ASP A 75 24.10 -6.30 6.41
C ASP A 75 24.31 -4.90 5.80
N ARG A 76 24.55 -4.84 4.49
CA ARG A 76 24.66 -3.58 3.76
C ARG A 76 23.34 -2.81 3.77
N MET A 77 22.21 -3.47 3.51
CA MET A 77 20.89 -2.83 3.53
C MET A 77 20.52 -2.40 4.95
N ILE A 78 20.78 -3.25 5.96
CA ILE A 78 20.54 -2.89 7.36
C ILE A 78 21.32 -1.63 7.76
N LYS A 79 22.55 -1.49 7.30
CA LYS A 79 23.36 -0.29 7.56
C LYS A 79 22.75 0.99 6.98
N PHE A 80 22.06 0.90 5.81
CA PHE A 80 21.45 2.06 5.16
C PHE A 80 20.04 2.34 5.63
N TYR A 81 19.20 1.31 5.77
CA TYR A 81 17.76 1.42 6.01
C TYR A 81 17.36 1.12 7.46
N GLY A 82 18.26 0.52 8.26
CA GLY A 82 17.88 -0.11 9.50
C GLY A 82 17.09 -1.40 9.25
N GLN A 83 16.53 -1.96 10.30
CA GLN A 83 15.64 -3.10 10.26
C GLN A 83 14.59 -2.94 11.36
N PRO A 84 13.54 -2.16 11.14
CA PRO A 84 12.53 -1.86 12.17
C PRO A 84 11.80 -3.12 12.64
N ALA A 85 11.35 -4.00 11.72
CA ALA A 85 10.83 -5.34 12.01
C ALA A 85 9.78 -5.42 13.14
N GLN A 86 8.81 -4.48 13.16
CA GLN A 86 7.83 -4.32 14.24
C GLN A 86 6.46 -4.94 13.93
N LEU A 87 6.18 -5.29 12.67
CA LEU A 87 4.84 -5.71 12.22
C LEU A 87 4.31 -6.88 13.04
N LEU A 88 5.11 -7.94 13.20
CA LEU A 88 4.67 -9.15 13.92
C LEU A 88 4.40 -8.87 15.40
N ALA A 89 5.23 -8.04 16.04
CA ALA A 89 5.03 -7.62 17.41
C ALA A 89 3.77 -6.76 17.58
N ASN A 90 3.50 -5.85 16.61
CA ASN A 90 2.32 -4.99 16.61
C ASN A 90 1.03 -5.79 16.36
N LEU A 91 1.06 -6.79 15.48
CA LEU A 91 -0.06 -7.73 15.28
C LEU A 91 -0.32 -8.53 16.56
N ALA A 92 0.73 -9.09 17.17
CA ALA A 92 0.62 -9.87 18.40
C ALA A 92 0.06 -9.02 19.57
N ALA A 93 0.48 -7.76 19.70
CA ALA A 93 -0.05 -6.83 20.70
C ALA A 93 -1.56 -6.52 20.52
N ALA A 94 -2.07 -6.70 19.31
CA ALA A 94 -3.50 -6.61 18.98
C ALA A 94 -4.23 -7.96 19.06
N GLY A 95 -3.55 -9.02 19.56
CA GLY A 95 -4.12 -10.37 19.69
C GLY A 95 -4.23 -11.12 18.37
N ILE A 96 -3.42 -10.78 17.37
CA ILE A 96 -3.43 -11.40 16.04
C ILE A 96 -2.16 -12.21 15.88
N ALA A 97 -2.30 -13.53 15.82
CA ALA A 97 -1.20 -14.44 15.52
C ALA A 97 -0.99 -14.57 13.99
N PRO A 98 0.19 -14.97 13.52
CA PRO A 98 0.42 -15.27 12.11
C PRO A 98 -0.58 -16.24 11.49
N ASP A 99 -1.04 -17.23 12.27
CA ASP A 99 -2.04 -18.21 11.84
C ASP A 99 -3.45 -17.64 11.67
N ASP A 100 -3.71 -16.42 12.18
CA ASP A 100 -5.00 -15.76 12.04
C ASP A 100 -5.14 -15.01 10.72
N ILE A 101 -4.07 -14.86 9.93
CA ILE A 101 -4.11 -14.22 8.62
C ILE A 101 -4.48 -15.26 7.55
N ASP A 102 -5.58 -15.00 6.86
CA ASP A 102 -6.11 -15.90 5.81
C ASP A 102 -5.62 -15.53 4.41
N ILE A 103 -5.37 -14.23 4.18
CA ILE A 103 -4.95 -13.72 2.88
C ILE A 103 -3.89 -12.65 3.08
N VAL A 104 -2.86 -12.66 2.22
CA VAL A 104 -1.88 -11.57 2.07
C VAL A 104 -1.94 -11.07 0.63
N ILE A 105 -2.01 -9.75 0.45
CA ILE A 105 -2.02 -9.11 -0.87
C ILE A 105 -0.82 -8.17 -0.97
N ASN A 106 0.08 -8.43 -1.91
CA ASN A 106 1.17 -7.52 -2.22
C ASN A 106 0.80 -6.63 -3.41
N THR A 107 1.13 -5.35 -3.32
CA THR A 107 0.94 -4.40 -4.42
C THR A 107 2.03 -4.56 -5.47
N HIS A 108 3.25 -4.77 -5.02
CA HIS A 108 4.44 -5.11 -5.80
C HIS A 108 5.45 -5.87 -4.92
N LEU A 109 6.62 -6.20 -5.45
CA LEU A 109 7.54 -7.13 -4.77
C LEU A 109 8.85 -6.48 -4.30
N HIS A 110 8.89 -5.17 -4.04
CA HIS A 110 10.02 -4.55 -3.37
C HIS A 110 10.13 -5.04 -1.92
N PHE A 111 11.35 -5.04 -1.38
CA PHE A 111 11.69 -5.67 -0.10
C PHE A 111 10.93 -5.09 1.10
N ASP A 112 10.56 -3.83 1.04
CA ASP A 112 9.86 -3.09 2.10
C ASP A 112 8.32 -3.23 2.03
N HIS A 113 7.79 -3.94 1.03
CA HIS A 113 6.38 -4.29 0.87
C HIS A 113 6.08 -5.76 1.12
N CYS A 114 7.03 -6.64 0.82
CA CYS A 114 6.82 -8.08 0.90
C CYS A 114 7.79 -8.80 1.87
N GLY A 115 8.47 -8.04 2.73
CA GLY A 115 9.54 -8.56 3.57
C GLY A 115 9.11 -9.64 4.56
N TRP A 116 7.95 -9.51 5.22
CA TRP A 116 7.40 -10.55 6.07
C TRP A 116 6.48 -11.51 5.35
N ASN A 117 6.47 -11.59 4.02
CA ASN A 117 5.81 -12.71 3.36
C ASN A 117 6.39 -14.04 3.83
N THR A 118 7.69 -14.07 3.99
CA THR A 118 8.44 -15.21 4.55
C THR A 118 9.29 -14.75 5.72
N VAL A 119 9.63 -15.67 6.59
CA VAL A 119 10.51 -15.45 7.74
C VAL A 119 11.72 -16.39 7.66
N ARG A 120 12.90 -15.86 7.97
CA ARG A 120 14.09 -16.66 8.22
C ARG A 120 14.11 -17.04 9.70
N ASN A 121 13.99 -18.34 10.00
CA ASN A 121 14.03 -18.84 11.37
C ASN A 121 15.46 -18.88 11.93
N LYS A 122 15.61 -19.27 13.19
CA LYS A 122 16.90 -19.33 13.88
C LYS A 122 17.89 -20.32 13.24
N ASP A 123 17.39 -21.33 12.54
CA ASP A 123 18.20 -22.33 11.84
C ASP A 123 18.57 -21.88 10.40
N GLY A 124 18.21 -20.64 10.03
CA GLY A 124 18.45 -20.07 8.72
C GLY A 124 17.46 -20.50 7.63
N LYS A 125 16.50 -21.35 7.95
CA LYS A 125 15.47 -21.81 7.01
C LYS A 125 14.44 -20.71 6.76
N ILE A 126 13.99 -20.61 5.52
CA ILE A 126 12.96 -19.67 5.08
C ILE A 126 11.66 -20.43 4.91
N GLY A 127 10.59 -19.87 5.43
CA GLY A 127 9.24 -20.39 5.30
C GLY A 127 8.20 -19.26 5.35
N PRO A 128 6.92 -19.56 5.08
CA PRO A 128 5.87 -18.56 5.14
C PRO A 128 5.72 -18.00 6.55
N THR A 129 5.63 -16.66 6.66
CA THR A 129 5.34 -16.01 7.94
C THR A 129 3.90 -16.24 8.37
N PHE A 130 2.98 -16.27 7.41
CA PHE A 130 1.55 -16.49 7.61
C PHE A 130 1.19 -17.85 6.98
N PRO A 131 1.37 -18.98 7.73
CA PRO A 131 1.38 -20.32 7.12
C PRO A 131 0.01 -20.75 6.57
N ARG A 132 -1.09 -20.19 7.09
CA ARG A 132 -2.45 -20.46 6.60
C ARG A 132 -2.89 -19.53 5.48
N ALA A 133 -2.16 -18.41 5.27
CA ALA A 133 -2.56 -17.41 4.31
C ALA A 133 -2.36 -17.88 2.87
N LYS A 134 -3.29 -17.50 2.00
CA LYS A 134 -3.10 -17.48 0.57
C LYS A 134 -2.53 -16.13 0.17
N TYR A 135 -1.40 -16.13 -0.53
CA TYR A 135 -0.74 -14.91 -0.98
C TYR A 135 -1.16 -14.57 -2.41
N TYR A 136 -1.21 -13.26 -2.69
CA TYR A 136 -1.50 -12.74 -4.02
C TYR A 136 -0.50 -11.65 -4.38
N ALA A 137 0.07 -11.72 -5.58
CA ALA A 137 0.96 -10.71 -6.14
C ALA A 137 0.75 -10.61 -7.67
N PRO A 138 1.08 -9.47 -8.32
CA PRO A 138 0.99 -9.37 -9.77
C PRO A 138 1.99 -10.31 -10.46
N GLU A 139 1.53 -11.07 -11.46
CA GLU A 139 2.39 -11.98 -12.24
C GLU A 139 3.54 -11.23 -12.91
N GLY A 140 3.26 -10.04 -13.48
CA GLY A 140 4.29 -9.25 -14.14
C GLY A 140 5.36 -8.72 -13.18
N GLU A 141 5.01 -8.44 -11.91
CA GLU A 141 5.98 -8.09 -10.87
C GLU A 141 6.93 -9.25 -10.59
N TRP A 142 6.39 -10.45 -10.40
CA TRP A 142 7.21 -11.62 -10.14
C TRP A 142 8.12 -11.96 -11.34
N GLN A 143 7.61 -11.84 -12.57
CA GLN A 143 8.42 -12.05 -13.78
C GLN A 143 9.57 -11.05 -13.87
N TYR A 144 9.29 -9.76 -13.58
CA TYR A 144 10.30 -8.72 -13.57
C TYR A 144 11.31 -8.91 -12.43
N ALA A 145 10.85 -9.24 -11.22
CA ALA A 145 11.68 -9.45 -10.03
C ALA A 145 12.73 -10.56 -10.20
N ARG A 146 12.51 -11.51 -11.11
CA ARG A 146 13.48 -12.57 -11.44
C ARG A 146 14.61 -12.10 -12.37
N LYS A 147 14.43 -11.00 -13.07
CA LYS A 147 15.44 -10.38 -13.93
C LYS A 147 15.26 -8.86 -13.94
N PRO A 148 15.42 -8.21 -12.77
CA PRO A 148 15.26 -6.78 -12.65
C PRO A 148 16.39 -6.05 -13.40
N SER A 149 16.18 -4.76 -13.68
CA SER A 149 17.23 -3.92 -14.23
C SER A 149 18.30 -3.59 -13.18
N GLU A 150 19.45 -3.17 -13.61
CA GLU A 150 20.55 -2.74 -12.73
C GLU A 150 20.15 -1.56 -11.85
N ARG A 151 19.13 -0.78 -12.27
CA ARG A 151 18.63 0.39 -11.56
C ARG A 151 17.97 0.04 -10.23
N ASP A 152 17.19 -1.04 -10.20
CA ASP A 152 16.30 -1.40 -9.08
C ASP A 152 16.48 -2.82 -8.55
N SER A 153 17.49 -3.55 -9.06
CA SER A 153 17.76 -4.93 -8.63
C SER A 153 17.93 -5.09 -7.12
N ILE A 154 18.43 -4.06 -6.43
CA ILE A 154 18.58 -4.06 -4.98
C ILE A 154 17.23 -4.12 -4.23
N SER A 155 16.15 -3.72 -4.87
CA SER A 155 14.80 -3.69 -4.28
C SER A 155 14.17 -5.07 -4.22
N TYR A 156 14.69 -6.06 -4.93
CA TYR A 156 14.11 -7.39 -5.02
C TYR A 156 14.93 -8.42 -4.24
N ILE A 157 14.26 -9.08 -3.27
CA ILE A 157 14.84 -10.16 -2.46
C ILE A 157 14.04 -11.44 -2.73
N PRO A 158 14.55 -12.37 -3.57
CA PRO A 158 13.81 -13.59 -3.96
C PRO A 158 13.29 -14.42 -2.79
N ASP A 159 14.02 -14.46 -1.69
CA ASP A 159 13.63 -15.13 -0.46
C ASP A 159 12.26 -14.65 0.09
N ASN A 160 11.80 -13.45 -0.31
CA ASN A 160 10.52 -12.91 0.15
C ASN A 160 9.30 -13.51 -0.56
N TYR A 161 9.46 -14.07 -1.77
CA TYR A 161 8.32 -14.47 -2.60
C TYR A 161 8.52 -15.80 -3.36
N ASP A 162 9.73 -16.15 -3.82
CA ASP A 162 9.97 -17.37 -4.60
C ASP A 162 9.55 -18.65 -3.84
N PRO A 163 9.84 -18.82 -2.53
CA PRO A 163 9.39 -20.02 -1.81
C PRO A 163 7.86 -20.19 -1.77
N LEU A 164 7.11 -19.06 -1.80
CA LEU A 164 5.65 -19.07 -1.80
C LEU A 164 5.07 -19.39 -3.18
N VAL A 165 5.74 -18.96 -4.24
CA VAL A 165 5.37 -19.31 -5.62
C VAL A 165 5.66 -20.77 -5.89
N GLU A 166 6.84 -21.26 -5.50
CA GLU A 166 7.28 -22.64 -5.69
C GLU A 166 6.40 -23.64 -4.91
N SER A 167 5.95 -23.28 -3.71
CA SER A 167 5.02 -24.10 -2.91
C SER A 167 3.57 -24.03 -3.38
N GLY A 168 3.23 -23.11 -4.30
CA GLY A 168 1.86 -22.86 -4.74
C GLY A 168 1.02 -22.07 -3.73
N GLN A 169 1.62 -21.51 -2.67
CA GLN A 169 0.92 -20.71 -1.68
C GLN A 169 0.66 -19.27 -2.18
N MET A 170 1.46 -18.77 -3.15
CA MET A 170 1.25 -17.49 -3.80
C MET A 170 0.58 -17.68 -5.17
N THR A 171 -0.55 -17.01 -5.36
CA THR A 171 -1.24 -16.89 -6.65
C THR A 171 -0.76 -15.64 -7.37
N LEU A 172 -0.32 -15.80 -8.60
CA LEU A 172 0.11 -14.71 -9.48
C LEU A 172 -1.08 -14.20 -10.30
N LEU A 173 -1.41 -12.91 -10.11
CA LEU A 173 -2.56 -12.25 -10.73
C LEU A 173 -2.17 -11.68 -12.09
N LYS A 174 -3.01 -11.89 -13.10
CA LYS A 174 -2.76 -11.42 -14.48
C LYS A 174 -3.25 -10.00 -14.76
N GLY A 175 -3.87 -9.36 -13.78
CA GLY A 175 -4.39 -8.01 -13.92
C GLY A 175 -5.32 -7.63 -12.79
N SER A 176 -6.20 -6.66 -13.07
CA SER A 176 -7.17 -6.19 -12.09
C SER A 176 -8.30 -7.20 -11.92
N GLU A 177 -8.49 -7.71 -10.70
CA GLU A 177 -9.54 -8.69 -10.39
C GLU A 177 -10.04 -8.56 -8.94
N GLU A 178 -11.20 -9.16 -8.66
CA GLU A 178 -11.74 -9.26 -7.30
C GLU A 178 -11.18 -10.50 -6.61
N ILE A 179 -10.53 -10.30 -5.45
CA ILE A 179 -9.90 -11.38 -4.66
C ILE A 179 -10.95 -12.09 -3.81
N VAL A 180 -11.76 -11.30 -3.10
CA VAL A 180 -12.95 -11.74 -2.36
C VAL A 180 -14.02 -10.66 -2.49
N PRO A 181 -15.30 -10.96 -2.24
CA PRO A 181 -16.37 -9.99 -2.39
C PRO A 181 -16.09 -8.66 -1.69
N GLY A 182 -16.00 -7.59 -2.46
CA GLY A 182 -15.71 -6.24 -1.98
C GLY A 182 -14.24 -5.88 -1.88
N ILE A 183 -13.31 -6.81 -2.11
CA ILE A 183 -11.88 -6.53 -2.12
C ILE A 183 -11.29 -6.90 -3.46
N SER A 184 -10.78 -5.92 -4.18
CA SER A 184 -10.23 -6.06 -5.51
C SER A 184 -8.88 -5.40 -5.65
N VAL A 185 -8.13 -5.80 -6.65
CA VAL A 185 -6.87 -5.17 -7.04
C VAL A 185 -7.04 -4.43 -8.37
N LYS A 186 -6.29 -3.35 -8.51
CA LYS A 186 -6.24 -2.55 -9.73
C LYS A 186 -4.82 -2.17 -10.06
N THR A 187 -4.37 -2.51 -11.27
CA THR A 187 -3.05 -2.11 -11.77
C THR A 187 -2.98 -0.60 -11.98
N PHE A 188 -1.93 0.00 -11.40
CA PHE A 188 -1.54 1.40 -11.58
C PHE A 188 -0.04 1.45 -11.87
N PRO A 189 0.37 1.32 -13.14
CA PRO A 189 1.78 1.33 -13.49
C PRO A 189 2.41 2.71 -13.27
N GLY A 190 3.70 2.71 -12.99
CA GLY A 190 4.48 3.94 -12.79
C GLY A 190 5.68 3.73 -11.89
N HIS A 191 5.46 3.47 -10.62
CA HIS A 191 6.53 3.07 -9.70
C HIS A 191 7.23 1.82 -10.21
N THR A 192 6.47 0.75 -10.43
CA THR A 192 6.87 -0.37 -11.28
C THR A 192 5.88 -0.52 -12.45
N ALA A 193 6.19 -1.38 -13.42
CA ALA A 193 5.33 -1.63 -14.58
C ALA A 193 4.00 -2.31 -14.22
N HIS A 194 3.99 -3.07 -13.13
CA HIS A 194 2.89 -3.96 -12.77
C HIS A 194 2.32 -3.73 -11.37
N MET A 195 2.77 -2.67 -10.67
CA MET A 195 2.23 -2.32 -9.37
C MET A 195 0.71 -2.19 -9.40
N GLN A 196 0.07 -2.66 -8.35
CA GLN A 196 -1.38 -2.59 -8.15
C GLN A 196 -1.72 -1.89 -6.83
N ALA A 197 -2.90 -1.30 -6.76
CA ALA A 197 -3.52 -0.85 -5.52
C ALA A 197 -4.58 -1.86 -5.07
N VAL A 198 -4.91 -1.85 -3.77
CA VAL A 198 -5.99 -2.67 -3.21
C VAL A 198 -7.18 -1.78 -2.89
N ILE A 199 -8.34 -2.12 -3.47
CA ILE A 199 -9.58 -1.37 -3.31
C ILE A 199 -10.52 -2.16 -2.42
N VAL A 200 -10.99 -1.53 -1.36
CA VAL A 200 -11.95 -2.08 -0.40
C VAL A 200 -13.27 -1.36 -0.58
N ASN A 201 -14.29 -2.06 -1.06
CA ASN A 201 -15.65 -1.56 -1.19
C ASN A 201 -16.49 -2.06 -0.01
N GLY A 202 -16.82 -1.18 0.92
CA GLY A 202 -17.58 -1.49 2.13
C GLY A 202 -19.01 -2.01 1.90
N ARG A 203 -19.53 -1.91 0.66
CA ARG A 203 -20.86 -2.38 0.25
C ARG A 203 -20.78 -3.36 -0.91
N PRO A 204 -20.18 -4.54 -0.71
CA PRO A 204 -20.13 -5.55 -1.77
C PRO A 204 -21.57 -5.98 -2.11
N GLY A 205 -21.90 -5.99 -3.40
CA GLY A 205 -23.24 -6.31 -3.92
C GLY A 205 -24.02 -5.12 -4.46
N ASP A 206 -23.63 -3.89 -4.19
CA ASP A 206 -24.13 -2.70 -4.90
C ASP A 206 -23.42 -2.57 -6.27
N LYS A 207 -24.00 -3.25 -7.28
CA LYS A 207 -23.46 -3.29 -8.65
C LYS A 207 -23.35 -1.90 -9.30
N ASN A 208 -23.99 -0.87 -8.74
CA ASN A 208 -23.89 0.51 -9.22
C ASN A 208 -22.62 1.24 -8.73
N ARG A 209 -21.86 0.64 -7.80
CA ARG A 209 -20.64 1.21 -7.20
C ARG A 209 -19.39 0.32 -7.33
N SER A 210 -19.41 -0.69 -8.20
CA SER A 210 -18.18 -1.41 -8.55
C SER A 210 -17.19 -0.40 -9.15
N GLY A 211 -16.05 -0.20 -8.49
CA GLY A 211 -15.16 0.95 -8.65
C GLY A 211 -14.56 1.18 -10.05
N PHE A 212 -14.92 0.39 -11.07
CA PHE A 212 -14.30 0.50 -12.39
C PHE A 212 -15.25 0.35 -13.58
N GLU A 213 -16.50 -0.10 -13.41
CA GLU A 213 -17.44 -0.17 -14.51
C GLU A 213 -18.66 0.72 -14.28
N ARG A 214 -18.75 1.76 -15.07
CA ARG A 214 -19.80 2.77 -15.27
C ARG A 214 -19.65 4.09 -14.51
N ALA A 215 -18.79 4.95 -15.04
CA ALA A 215 -19.00 6.38 -14.98
C ALA A 215 -20.18 6.76 -15.91
N ARG A 216 -21.42 6.58 -15.45
CA ARG A 216 -22.62 7.27 -15.95
C ARG A 216 -23.59 7.49 -14.79
N LEU A 217 -23.58 8.73 -14.33
CA LEU A 217 -24.65 9.52 -13.68
C LEU A 217 -25.90 8.74 -13.23
N ALA A 218 -26.06 8.65 -11.91
CA ALA A 218 -27.30 8.99 -11.26
C ALA A 218 -26.96 9.35 -9.81
N ALA A 219 -27.31 10.55 -9.37
CA ALA A 219 -27.24 10.95 -7.97
C ALA A 219 -28.15 10.02 -7.15
N ALA A 220 -27.53 9.15 -6.37
CA ALA A 220 -28.27 8.39 -5.36
C ALA A 220 -28.50 9.30 -4.14
N PRO A 221 -29.64 9.17 -3.44
CA PRO A 221 -29.92 9.96 -2.25
C PRO A 221 -28.86 9.70 -1.17
N PRO A 222 -28.49 10.71 -0.37
CA PRO A 222 -27.46 10.58 0.66
C PRO A 222 -27.90 9.55 1.70
N ALA A 223 -26.97 8.68 2.10
CA ALA A 223 -27.16 7.80 3.25
C ALA A 223 -27.39 8.65 4.52
N ALA A 224 -28.25 8.17 5.41
CA ALA A 224 -28.59 8.89 6.64
C ALA A 224 -27.34 9.24 7.46
N PRO A 225 -27.26 10.45 8.02
CA PRO A 225 -26.11 10.90 8.81
C PRO A 225 -25.99 10.07 10.09
N LYS A 226 -24.80 9.55 10.38
CA LYS A 226 -24.43 9.09 11.72
C LYS A 226 -24.01 10.31 12.57
N GLU A 227 -24.30 10.26 13.86
CA GLU A 227 -24.16 11.33 14.84
C GLU A 227 -22.70 11.82 15.01
N ASN A 228 -22.12 12.51 14.09
CA ASN A 228 -20.94 13.37 14.21
C ASN A 228 -20.54 14.01 12.87
N GLY A 229 -21.45 14.07 11.90
CA GLY A 229 -21.27 14.93 10.71
C GLY A 229 -20.27 14.46 9.65
N ALA A 230 -19.44 13.48 9.88
CA ALA A 230 -18.55 12.90 8.89
C ALA A 230 -19.21 11.66 8.26
N LEU A 231 -19.45 11.69 6.95
CA LEU A 231 -19.89 10.50 6.22
C LEU A 231 -18.74 9.48 6.25
N ALA A 232 -19.01 8.28 6.83
CA ALA A 232 -18.06 7.18 6.73
C ALA A 232 -17.78 6.88 5.25
N PRO A 233 -16.51 6.61 4.86
CA PRO A 233 -16.19 6.28 3.47
C PRO A 233 -16.91 4.99 3.06
N ASP A 234 -17.35 4.92 1.81
CA ASP A 234 -17.87 3.68 1.23
C ASP A 234 -16.74 2.84 0.60
N ILE A 235 -15.65 3.49 0.21
CA ILE A 235 -14.51 2.88 -0.46
C ILE A 235 -13.21 3.36 0.19
N ALA A 236 -12.32 2.42 0.45
CA ALA A 236 -10.93 2.71 0.78
C ALA A 236 -9.99 2.15 -0.30
N CYS A 237 -8.85 2.80 -0.51
CA CYS A 237 -7.84 2.35 -1.43
C CYS A 237 -6.46 2.40 -0.77
N TYR A 238 -5.83 1.23 -0.65
CA TYR A 238 -4.42 1.15 -0.33
C TYR A 238 -3.63 1.43 -1.60
N ILE A 239 -3.10 2.66 -1.69
CA ILE A 239 -2.61 3.20 -2.95
C ILE A 239 -1.16 2.84 -3.24
N SER A 240 -0.43 2.33 -2.25
CA SER A 240 0.98 1.95 -2.34
C SER A 240 1.85 3.08 -2.89
N ASP A 241 2.85 2.73 -3.67
CA ASP A 241 3.90 3.63 -4.17
C ASP A 241 3.49 4.47 -5.38
N LEU A 242 2.22 4.41 -5.76
CA LEU A 242 1.66 5.44 -6.65
C LEU A 242 1.67 6.82 -5.96
N MET A 243 1.39 6.84 -4.65
CA MET A 243 1.45 8.01 -3.77
C MET A 243 1.87 7.54 -2.37
N PRO A 244 3.18 7.40 -2.10
CA PRO A 244 3.66 6.76 -0.87
C PRO A 244 3.28 7.52 0.40
N THR A 245 3.15 8.85 0.33
CA THR A 245 2.80 9.72 1.46
C THR A 245 1.84 10.84 1.03
N THR A 246 1.26 11.51 2.02
CA THR A 246 0.47 12.72 1.82
C THR A 246 1.25 13.87 1.16
N ALA A 247 2.57 13.87 1.25
CA ALA A 247 3.40 14.84 0.55
C ALA A 247 3.39 14.62 -0.97
N HIS A 248 3.15 13.38 -1.42
CA HIS A 248 3.15 12.99 -2.84
C HIS A 248 1.79 13.12 -3.53
N ILE A 249 0.77 13.71 -2.89
CA ILE A 249 -0.56 13.84 -3.52
C ILE A 249 -0.61 14.78 -4.71
N ASP A 250 0.28 15.77 -4.82
CA ASP A 250 0.35 16.59 -6.02
C ASP A 250 0.68 15.71 -7.25
N ILE A 251 -0.01 15.96 -8.38
CA ILE A 251 0.09 15.11 -9.57
C ILE A 251 1.53 14.90 -10.04
N THR A 252 2.34 15.95 -10.02
CA THR A 252 3.72 15.93 -10.50
C THR A 252 4.74 15.43 -9.48
N TRP A 253 4.32 15.16 -8.24
CA TRP A 253 5.22 14.70 -7.18
C TRP A 253 5.33 13.18 -7.19
N GLY A 254 6.38 12.67 -7.82
CA GLY A 254 6.75 11.25 -7.82
C GLY A 254 8.05 11.03 -7.07
N MET A 255 8.45 9.78 -6.98
CA MET A 255 9.72 9.37 -6.39
C MET A 255 10.83 9.29 -7.44
N GLY A 256 12.09 9.48 -7.02
CA GLY A 256 13.25 9.14 -7.84
C GLY A 256 13.36 7.63 -8.12
N PHE A 257 12.66 6.82 -7.32
CA PHE A 257 12.55 5.38 -7.48
C PHE A 257 11.57 4.95 -8.58
N ASP A 258 10.70 5.86 -9.06
CA ASP A 258 9.74 5.52 -10.12
C ASP A 258 10.47 5.10 -11.39
N LEU A 259 10.16 3.91 -11.89
CA LEU A 259 10.73 3.42 -13.16
C LEU A 259 10.10 4.15 -14.36
N TYR A 260 8.82 4.52 -14.23
CA TYR A 260 8.04 5.16 -15.29
C TYR A 260 7.33 6.42 -14.78
N PRO A 261 8.06 7.50 -14.49
CA PRO A 261 7.49 8.67 -13.80
C PRO A 261 6.37 9.36 -14.57
N LEU A 262 6.37 9.35 -15.88
CA LEU A 262 5.25 9.88 -16.68
C LEU A 262 4.00 8.98 -16.57
N GLN A 263 4.20 7.67 -16.46
CA GLN A 263 3.11 6.74 -16.23
C GLN A 263 2.52 6.89 -14.82
N THR A 264 3.36 7.18 -13.81
CA THR A 264 2.91 7.53 -12.45
C THR A 264 1.92 8.70 -12.49
N ILE A 265 2.22 9.75 -13.27
CA ILE A 265 1.32 10.90 -13.44
C ILE A 265 -0.04 10.47 -14.04
N GLU A 266 -0.04 9.67 -15.10
CA GLU A 266 -1.28 9.19 -15.73
C GLU A 266 -2.08 8.27 -14.79
N SER A 267 -1.41 7.40 -14.05
CA SER A 267 -2.04 6.54 -13.04
C SER A 267 -2.66 7.35 -11.90
N LYS A 268 -2.01 8.41 -11.43
CA LYS A 268 -2.59 9.35 -10.45
C LYS A 268 -3.84 10.04 -10.97
N LYS A 269 -3.84 10.52 -12.21
CA LYS A 269 -5.03 11.12 -12.84
C LYS A 269 -6.19 10.12 -12.90
N GLN A 270 -5.92 8.87 -13.29
CA GLN A 270 -6.94 7.82 -13.30
C GLN A 270 -7.49 7.54 -11.90
N TYR A 271 -6.63 7.52 -10.87
CA TYR A 271 -7.03 7.36 -9.49
C TYR A 271 -7.92 8.53 -9.04
N TYR A 272 -7.47 9.76 -9.21
CA TYR A 272 -8.20 10.96 -8.77
C TYR A 272 -9.56 11.12 -9.46
N ALA A 273 -9.67 10.76 -10.73
CA ALA A 273 -10.93 10.79 -11.46
C ALA A 273 -12.03 9.91 -10.81
N LYS A 274 -11.64 8.95 -9.96
CA LYS A 274 -12.56 8.10 -9.20
C LYS A 274 -12.58 8.46 -7.71
N ALA A 275 -11.42 8.64 -7.12
CA ALA A 275 -11.28 8.81 -5.69
C ALA A 275 -11.86 10.14 -5.18
N ILE A 276 -11.65 11.23 -5.91
CA ILE A 276 -12.15 12.56 -5.48
C ILE A 276 -13.69 12.61 -5.50
N PRO A 277 -14.38 12.36 -6.63
CA PRO A 277 -15.84 12.40 -6.62
C PRO A 277 -16.47 11.28 -5.77
N GLY A 278 -15.79 10.13 -5.65
CA GLY A 278 -16.23 9.00 -4.83
C GLY A 278 -15.89 9.14 -3.35
N LYS A 279 -15.16 10.16 -2.94
CA LYS A 279 -14.67 10.38 -1.56
C LYS A 279 -14.00 9.13 -1.00
N TRP A 280 -13.04 8.57 -1.75
CA TRP A 280 -12.33 7.38 -1.33
C TRP A 280 -11.33 7.71 -0.22
N LEU A 281 -11.29 6.86 0.81
CA LEU A 281 -10.23 6.91 1.80
C LEU A 281 -8.94 6.36 1.18
N THR A 282 -7.90 7.19 1.11
CA THR A 282 -6.58 6.78 0.62
C THR A 282 -5.72 6.32 1.78
N VAL A 283 -5.17 5.11 1.71
CA VAL A 283 -4.22 4.57 2.70
C VAL A 283 -2.82 4.65 2.12
N PHE A 284 -1.90 5.26 2.87
CA PHE A 284 -0.52 5.55 2.45
C PHE A 284 0.48 4.60 3.10
N THR A 285 1.28 3.91 2.29
CA THR A 285 2.26 2.93 2.76
C THR A 285 3.37 3.59 3.57
N HIS A 286 3.91 4.70 3.06
CA HIS A 286 5.13 5.31 3.59
C HIS A 286 4.91 6.60 4.36
N ASP A 287 3.67 6.99 4.66
CA ASP A 287 3.45 8.13 5.53
C ASP A 287 3.58 7.72 7.00
N ALA A 288 4.62 8.20 7.66
CA ALA A 288 4.92 7.86 9.04
C ALA A 288 3.97 8.53 10.07
N LYS A 289 3.16 9.51 9.64
CA LYS A 289 2.30 10.31 10.52
C LYS A 289 0.82 10.20 10.17
N VAL A 290 0.50 10.13 8.88
CA VAL A 290 -0.86 10.16 8.36
C VAL A 290 -1.08 8.89 7.53
N PRO A 291 -1.41 7.75 8.16
CA PRO A 291 -1.53 6.47 7.46
C PRO A 291 -2.69 6.44 6.46
N TRP A 292 -3.69 7.31 6.63
CA TRP A 292 -4.80 7.48 5.71
C TRP A 292 -5.40 8.89 5.74
N ALA A 293 -5.93 9.34 4.62
CA ALA A 293 -6.67 10.61 4.49
C ALA A 293 -7.56 10.58 3.25
N TYR A 294 -8.51 11.50 3.17
CA TYR A 294 -9.15 11.84 1.92
C TYR A 294 -8.21 12.74 1.10
N VAL A 295 -8.19 12.52 -0.22
CA VAL A 295 -7.55 13.44 -1.15
C VAL A 295 -8.65 14.23 -1.86
N GLU A 296 -8.57 15.54 -1.76
CA GLU A 296 -9.54 16.48 -2.35
C GLU A 296 -8.81 17.48 -3.25
N GLN A 297 -9.55 18.16 -4.09
CA GLN A 297 -9.05 19.28 -4.86
C GLN A 297 -9.67 20.56 -4.29
N ASP A 298 -8.83 21.54 -3.92
CA ASP A 298 -9.31 22.81 -3.41
C ASP A 298 -9.81 23.73 -4.56
N GLU A 299 -10.35 24.88 -4.22
CA GLU A 299 -10.89 25.86 -5.18
C GLU A 299 -9.84 26.37 -6.20
N SER A 300 -8.55 26.28 -5.87
CA SER A 300 -7.46 26.63 -6.77
C SER A 300 -7.04 25.49 -7.71
N GLY A 301 -7.65 24.31 -7.55
CA GLY A 301 -7.28 23.10 -8.29
C GLY A 301 -6.12 22.32 -7.70
N LYS A 302 -5.62 22.70 -6.50
CA LYS A 302 -4.51 22.03 -5.83
C LYS A 302 -4.99 20.82 -5.04
N MET A 303 -4.21 19.75 -5.04
CA MET A 303 -4.49 18.58 -4.22
C MET A 303 -4.19 18.86 -2.75
N VAL A 304 -5.15 18.56 -1.89
CA VAL A 304 -5.07 18.71 -0.44
C VAL A 304 -5.51 17.43 0.25
N GLN A 305 -4.95 17.18 1.42
CA GLN A 305 -5.41 16.08 2.28
C GLN A 305 -6.43 16.60 3.29
N ARG A 306 -7.41 15.75 3.59
CA ARG A 306 -8.37 15.96 4.68
C ARG A 306 -8.36 14.77 5.62
N GLY A 307 -8.22 15.02 6.92
CA GLY A 307 -8.28 13.99 7.94
C GLY A 307 -9.63 13.26 7.98
N VAL A 308 -9.63 12.07 8.56
CA VAL A 308 -10.80 11.19 8.79
C VAL A 308 -11.44 11.53 10.11
#